data_f5036dc19cabc61e25f35df1765a2c84
#
_entry.id   f5036dc19cabc61e25f35df1765a2c84
#
_cell.length_a   1.000
_cell.length_b   1.000
_cell.length_c   1.000
_cell.angle_alpha   90.00
_cell.angle_beta   90.00
_cell.angle_gamma   90.00
#
_symmetry.space_group_name_H-M   'P 1'
#
loop_
_entity.id
_entity.type
_entity.pdbx_description
1 polymer ?
#
loop_
_entity_poly.entity_id
_entity_poly.type
_entity_poly.pdbx_seq_one_letter_code
_entity_poly.pdbx_strand_id
1 'polypeptide(L)'
;MKGKIALLDYFDGKEAAALLIDGELHDFFAEPGPNAPGSIFKVKVKHQIKGSGGIFVESPDGDFFLHKTKGITAGDVILVQVSSYGDREKLPRVTTKLLFKSRYVIVTPFNEGLNIAKNIQDNERRIQLKQLVVEELNHIPYGMIMRSSCASANKSEIISDCKNTIMMAQNVLSAEDKQMGLIHRAPSPHQLAWREWIDIPVLDKTSGTFADHGVLEFIDELKHSKVILNNGNYYIEPTKAFVAIDVNTAGDISFAAGLKANLAMAKDLPRQLRLRGLGGQIVVDPAPMLRQDRKIVENALKSALVKDTVETNFVGWTAMGLIELQRARVRPNWLMR
;
A
#
# COMPACT_ATOMS: atom_id res chain seq x y z
N MET A 1 12.02 17.59 16.15
CA MET A 1 12.92 16.42 16.30
C MET A 1 13.51 16.16 14.91
N LYS A 2 14.82 16.09 14.74
CA LYS A 2 15.42 15.70 13.44
C LYS A 2 15.60 14.19 13.39
N GLY A 3 15.27 13.58 12.26
CA GLY A 3 15.41 12.14 12.05
C GLY A 3 14.08 11.42 11.83
N LYS A 4 14.16 10.08 11.76
CA LYS A 4 13.00 9.20 11.56
C LYS A 4 12.69 8.48 12.85
N ILE A 5 11.41 8.34 13.16
CA ILE A 5 10.94 7.61 14.33
C ILE A 5 9.63 6.90 14.00
N ALA A 6 9.51 5.64 14.40
CA ALA A 6 8.28 4.85 14.31
C ALA A 6 7.63 4.81 15.69
N LEU A 7 6.37 5.19 15.76
CA LEU A 7 5.56 5.20 16.97
C LEU A 7 4.50 4.10 16.86
N LEU A 8 4.42 3.25 17.87
CA LEU A 8 3.40 2.20 17.97
C LEU A 8 2.46 2.58 19.12
N ASP A 9 1.17 2.72 18.83
CA ASP A 9 0.16 3.10 19.81
C ASP A 9 -1.22 2.54 19.40
N TYR A 10 -2.26 3.06 20.05
CA TYR A 10 -3.65 2.76 19.76
C TYR A 10 -4.40 4.04 19.36
N PHE A 11 -5.23 3.93 18.35
CA PHE A 11 -6.12 4.98 17.91
C PHE A 11 -7.56 4.44 17.88
N ASP A 12 -8.48 5.12 18.58
CA ASP A 12 -9.86 4.65 18.80
C ASP A 12 -9.93 3.22 19.35
N GLY A 13 -9.03 2.89 20.28
CA GLY A 13 -8.95 1.57 20.93
C GLY A 13 -8.42 0.44 20.06
N LYS A 14 -7.89 0.74 18.85
CA LYS A 14 -7.33 -0.22 17.88
C LYS A 14 -5.87 0.07 17.64
N GLU A 15 -5.09 -0.99 17.32
CA GLU A 15 -3.69 -0.81 16.96
C GLU A 15 -3.53 0.23 15.84
N ALA A 16 -2.54 1.09 16.00
CA ALA A 16 -2.11 2.05 15.00
C ALA A 16 -0.60 2.26 15.05
N ALA A 17 -0.02 2.68 13.95
CA ALA A 17 1.39 3.03 13.89
C ALA A 17 1.60 4.29 13.04
N ALA A 18 2.47 5.17 13.51
CA ALA A 18 2.81 6.43 12.86
C ALA A 18 4.31 6.51 12.59
N LEU A 19 4.69 6.99 11.41
CA LEU A 19 6.06 7.32 11.06
C LEU A 19 6.21 8.82 11.00
N LEU A 20 7.03 9.36 11.87
CA LEU A 20 7.46 10.76 11.82
C LEU A 20 8.83 10.86 11.14
N ILE A 21 8.97 11.86 10.25
CA ILE A 21 10.25 12.25 9.64
C ILE A 21 10.42 13.76 9.89
N ASP A 22 11.50 14.12 10.56
CA ASP A 22 11.80 15.51 10.93
C ASP A 22 10.66 16.24 11.66
N GLY A 23 9.87 15.48 12.42
CA GLY A 23 8.74 15.98 13.20
C GLY A 23 7.41 16.05 12.44
N GLU A 24 7.34 15.69 11.17
CA GLU A 24 6.12 15.64 10.38
C GLU A 24 5.59 14.22 10.21
N LEU A 25 4.27 14.04 10.18
CA LEU A 25 3.64 12.75 9.93
C LEU A 25 3.85 12.35 8.46
N HIS A 26 4.62 11.28 8.24
CA HIS A 26 5.00 10.81 6.92
C HIS A 26 4.21 9.58 6.48
N ASP A 27 3.92 8.65 7.39
CA ASP A 27 3.09 7.47 7.12
C ASP A 27 2.24 7.11 8.35
N PHE A 28 1.09 6.48 8.12
CA PHE A 28 0.17 6.07 9.18
C PHE A 28 -0.51 4.75 8.81
N PHE A 29 -0.43 3.78 9.72
CA PHE A 29 -1.15 2.52 9.63
C PHE A 29 -2.29 2.52 10.64
N ALA A 30 -3.51 2.50 10.16
CA ALA A 30 -4.71 2.27 10.97
C ALA A 30 -5.13 0.81 10.87
N GLU A 31 -5.88 0.35 11.88
CA GLU A 31 -6.43 -1.01 11.91
C GLU A 31 -7.16 -1.33 10.59
N PRO A 32 -6.74 -2.38 9.87
CA PRO A 32 -7.41 -2.79 8.66
C PRO A 32 -8.76 -3.44 9.01
N GLY A 33 -9.71 -3.33 8.10
CA GLY A 33 -10.97 -4.10 8.22
C GLY A 33 -10.73 -5.61 8.00
N PRO A 34 -11.75 -6.45 8.21
CA PRO A 34 -11.63 -7.90 8.05
C PRO A 34 -11.20 -8.33 6.65
N ASN A 35 -11.64 -7.60 5.61
CA ASN A 35 -11.35 -7.87 4.21
C ASN A 35 -10.15 -7.02 3.70
N ALA A 36 -9.14 -6.86 4.52
CA ALA A 36 -7.95 -6.08 4.17
C ALA A 36 -7.05 -6.78 3.13
N PRO A 37 -6.38 -6.02 2.27
CA PRO A 37 -5.36 -6.54 1.37
C PRO A 37 -4.30 -7.35 2.12
N GLY A 38 -4.06 -8.58 1.64
CA GLY A 38 -3.20 -9.56 2.31
C GLY A 38 -3.95 -10.66 3.03
N SER A 39 -5.21 -10.45 3.46
CA SER A 39 -6.04 -11.52 4.03
C SER A 39 -6.33 -12.60 3.00
N ILE A 40 -6.31 -13.86 3.45
CA ILE A 40 -6.55 -15.03 2.60
C ILE A 40 -7.83 -15.73 3.08
N PHE A 41 -8.70 -16.01 2.13
CA PHE A 41 -9.98 -16.66 2.35
C PHE A 41 -10.08 -17.96 1.56
N LYS A 42 -10.81 -18.93 2.11
CA LYS A 42 -11.33 -20.08 1.38
C LYS A 42 -12.75 -19.75 0.94
N VAL A 43 -12.98 -19.71 -0.37
CA VAL A 43 -14.20 -19.21 -0.98
C VAL A 43 -14.78 -20.19 -1.97
N LYS A 44 -16.11 -20.11 -2.19
CA LYS A 44 -16.81 -20.83 -3.25
C LYS A 44 -17.04 -19.94 -4.45
N VAL A 45 -16.76 -20.46 -5.62
CA VAL A 45 -16.96 -19.76 -6.90
C VAL A 45 -18.43 -19.76 -7.27
N LYS A 46 -19.00 -18.57 -7.48
CA LYS A 46 -20.37 -18.37 -8.00
C LYS A 46 -20.40 -18.47 -9.53
N HIS A 47 -21.60 -18.41 -10.09
CA HIS A 47 -21.77 -18.35 -11.54
C HIS A 47 -21.11 -17.09 -12.14
N GLN A 48 -20.41 -17.28 -13.25
CA GLN A 48 -19.86 -16.16 -14.02
C GLN A 48 -21.00 -15.35 -14.63
N ILE A 49 -21.01 -14.04 -14.41
CA ILE A 49 -21.93 -13.15 -15.12
C ILE A 49 -21.37 -12.94 -16.53
N LYS A 50 -22.15 -13.31 -17.56
CA LYS A 50 -21.77 -13.09 -18.95
C LYS A 50 -21.50 -11.60 -19.20
N GLY A 51 -20.34 -11.27 -19.75
CA GLY A 51 -19.93 -9.88 -20.05
C GLY A 51 -19.23 -9.13 -18.90
N SER A 52 -19.13 -9.67 -17.67
CA SER A 52 -18.52 -8.99 -16.50
C SER A 52 -17.03 -9.23 -16.50
N GLY A 53 -16.24 -9.66 -17.21
CA GLY A 53 -14.77 -9.81 -17.12
C GLY A 53 -14.22 -10.42 -15.83
N GLY A 54 -15.13 -10.91 -14.93
CA GLY A 54 -14.76 -11.48 -13.64
C GLY A 54 -15.78 -12.47 -13.10
N ILE A 55 -15.49 -12.99 -11.92
CA ILE A 55 -16.25 -14.03 -11.23
C ILE A 55 -16.49 -13.54 -9.81
N PHE A 56 -17.71 -13.70 -9.31
CA PHE A 56 -18.01 -13.49 -7.90
C PHE A 56 -17.67 -14.76 -7.12
N VAL A 57 -17.04 -14.56 -5.96
CA VAL A 57 -16.72 -15.63 -5.03
C VAL A 57 -17.24 -15.25 -3.65
N GLU A 58 -17.71 -16.24 -2.90
CA GLU A 58 -18.36 -16.02 -1.61
C GLU A 58 -17.74 -16.84 -0.49
N SER A 59 -17.80 -16.30 0.72
CA SER A 59 -17.53 -17.00 1.96
C SER A 59 -18.47 -16.48 3.06
N PRO A 60 -18.58 -17.19 4.22
CA PRO A 60 -19.33 -16.70 5.37
C PRO A 60 -18.88 -15.29 5.85
N ASP A 61 -17.63 -14.93 5.61
CA ASP A 61 -17.02 -13.67 6.06
C ASP A 61 -17.10 -12.54 5.02
N GLY A 62 -17.65 -12.81 3.82
CA GLY A 62 -17.86 -11.80 2.80
C GLY A 62 -17.79 -12.30 1.37
N ASP A 63 -18.23 -11.43 0.47
CA ASP A 63 -18.20 -11.63 -0.97
C ASP A 63 -17.05 -10.84 -1.59
N PHE A 64 -16.48 -11.39 -2.69
CA PHE A 64 -15.32 -10.80 -3.36
C PHE A 64 -15.45 -10.88 -4.88
N PHE A 65 -14.66 -10.04 -5.56
CA PHE A 65 -14.53 -10.04 -7.00
C PHE A 65 -13.18 -10.59 -7.45
N LEU A 66 -13.21 -11.70 -8.21
CA LEU A 66 -12.03 -12.33 -8.81
C LEU A 66 -12.01 -12.03 -10.31
N HIS A 67 -10.93 -11.47 -10.83
CA HIS A 67 -10.76 -11.35 -12.28
C HIS A 67 -10.79 -12.73 -12.95
N LYS A 68 -11.36 -12.80 -14.15
CA LYS A 68 -11.47 -14.05 -14.91
C LYS A 68 -10.11 -14.76 -15.00
N THR A 69 -10.07 -15.96 -14.42
CA THR A 69 -8.88 -16.82 -14.37
C THR A 69 -9.22 -18.11 -15.09
N LYS A 70 -8.29 -18.62 -15.90
CA LYS A 70 -8.46 -19.91 -16.62
C LYS A 70 -8.50 -21.06 -15.60
N GLY A 71 -9.32 -22.09 -15.89
CA GLY A 71 -9.37 -23.31 -15.09
C GLY A 71 -10.20 -23.23 -13.83
N ILE A 72 -10.96 -22.14 -13.62
CA ILE A 72 -11.87 -21.99 -12.49
C ILE A 72 -13.31 -22.03 -13.00
N THR A 73 -14.13 -22.87 -12.36
CA THR A 73 -15.52 -23.12 -12.71
C THR A 73 -16.45 -22.84 -11.52
N ALA A 74 -17.73 -22.61 -11.82
CA ALA A 74 -18.74 -22.41 -10.78
C ALA A 74 -18.86 -23.65 -9.91
N GLY A 75 -18.88 -23.46 -8.60
CA GLY A 75 -18.92 -24.53 -7.59
C GLY A 75 -17.56 -24.90 -7.01
N ASP A 76 -16.45 -24.52 -7.67
CA ASP A 76 -15.10 -24.76 -7.13
C ASP A 76 -14.92 -24.07 -5.78
N VAL A 77 -14.17 -24.71 -4.89
CA VAL A 77 -13.72 -24.15 -3.61
C VAL A 77 -12.23 -23.87 -3.72
N ILE A 78 -11.86 -22.60 -3.58
CA ILE A 78 -10.49 -22.13 -3.84
C ILE A 78 -9.98 -21.20 -2.74
N LEU A 79 -8.67 -21.09 -2.62
CA LEU A 79 -8.02 -20.05 -1.82
C LEU A 79 -7.82 -18.79 -2.65
N VAL A 80 -8.17 -17.66 -2.06
CA VAL A 80 -7.96 -16.34 -2.66
C VAL A 80 -7.37 -15.37 -1.65
N GLN A 81 -6.56 -14.43 -2.13
CA GLN A 81 -6.01 -13.36 -1.33
C GLN A 81 -6.59 -12.02 -1.75
N VAL A 82 -6.99 -11.21 -0.79
CA VAL A 82 -7.45 -9.85 -1.05
C VAL A 82 -6.28 -9.02 -1.58
N SER A 83 -6.45 -8.43 -2.76
CA SER A 83 -5.44 -7.61 -3.44
C SER A 83 -5.70 -6.11 -3.29
N SER A 84 -6.97 -5.71 -3.16
CA SER A 84 -7.34 -4.32 -2.94
C SER A 84 -8.68 -4.20 -2.22
N TYR A 85 -8.83 -3.11 -1.47
CA TYR A 85 -10.14 -2.74 -0.91
C TYR A 85 -11.15 -2.53 -2.04
N GLY A 86 -12.43 -2.84 -1.73
CA GLY A 86 -13.55 -2.43 -2.56
C GLY A 86 -13.74 -0.91 -2.53
N ASP A 87 -14.52 -0.42 -3.45
CA ASP A 87 -15.14 0.90 -3.35
C ASP A 87 -16.44 0.78 -2.54
N ARG A 88 -17.04 1.89 -2.10
CA ARG A 88 -18.26 1.90 -1.28
C ARG A 88 -19.37 0.96 -1.77
N GLU A 89 -19.45 0.76 -3.09
CA GLU A 89 -20.45 -0.11 -3.75
C GLU A 89 -19.83 -1.28 -4.51
N LYS A 90 -18.50 -1.43 -4.48
CA LYS A 90 -17.78 -2.51 -5.19
C LYS A 90 -17.12 -3.44 -4.20
N LEU A 91 -17.23 -4.73 -4.47
CA LEU A 91 -16.59 -5.76 -3.66
C LEU A 91 -15.06 -5.64 -3.69
N PRO A 92 -14.38 -6.02 -2.59
CA PRO A 92 -12.92 -6.16 -2.58
C PRO A 92 -12.46 -7.09 -3.70
N ARG A 93 -11.34 -6.76 -4.31
CA ARG A 93 -10.76 -7.61 -5.35
C ARG A 93 -9.86 -8.66 -4.73
N VAL A 94 -9.93 -9.85 -5.29
CA VAL A 94 -9.10 -10.98 -4.87
C VAL A 94 -8.31 -11.57 -6.04
N THR A 95 -7.28 -12.32 -5.69
CA THR A 95 -6.43 -13.07 -6.64
C THR A 95 -6.17 -14.48 -6.12
N THR A 96 -5.99 -15.42 -7.04
CA THR A 96 -5.54 -16.79 -6.72
C THR A 96 -4.01 -16.88 -6.59
N LYS A 97 -3.27 -15.85 -7.00
CA LYS A 97 -1.82 -15.77 -6.83
C LYS A 97 -1.49 -15.31 -5.42
N LEU A 98 -1.39 -16.25 -4.48
CA LEU A 98 -1.07 -15.94 -3.09
C LEU A 98 0.37 -15.48 -2.95
N LEU A 99 0.58 -14.45 -2.12
CA LEU A 99 1.87 -13.89 -1.75
C LEU A 99 1.97 -13.81 -0.23
N PHE A 100 3.03 -14.38 0.33
CA PHE A 100 3.33 -14.28 1.75
C PHE A 100 4.49 -13.32 1.94
N LYS A 101 4.15 -12.08 2.30
CA LYS A 101 5.11 -10.98 2.42
C LYS A 101 5.51 -10.77 3.86
N SER A 102 6.81 -10.90 4.14
CA SER A 102 7.40 -10.58 5.43
C SER A 102 8.42 -9.42 5.31
N ARG A 103 9.25 -9.23 6.34
CA ARG A 103 10.23 -8.14 6.40
C ARG A 103 11.32 -8.29 5.33
N TYR A 104 11.87 -9.49 5.17
CA TYR A 104 13.01 -9.78 4.31
C TYR A 104 12.66 -10.59 3.07
N VAL A 105 11.52 -11.28 3.06
CA VAL A 105 11.16 -12.19 1.98
C VAL A 105 9.70 -12.02 1.53
N ILE A 106 9.43 -12.35 0.27
CA ILE A 106 8.10 -12.64 -0.25
C ILE A 106 8.15 -14.08 -0.78
N VAL A 107 7.36 -14.97 -0.18
CA VAL A 107 7.16 -16.33 -0.69
C VAL A 107 6.04 -16.34 -1.71
N THR A 108 6.31 -16.96 -2.87
CA THR A 108 5.42 -17.00 -4.04
C THR A 108 5.14 -18.46 -4.42
N PRO A 109 4.14 -19.13 -3.79
CA PRO A 109 3.93 -20.56 -3.93
C PRO A 109 3.69 -21.06 -5.36
N PHE A 110 3.15 -20.20 -6.22
CA PHE A 110 2.80 -20.55 -7.60
C PHE A 110 3.79 -20.01 -8.65
N ASN A 111 4.92 -19.48 -8.24
CA ASN A 111 6.00 -19.07 -9.13
C ASN A 111 7.30 -19.64 -8.59
N GLU A 112 8.06 -20.30 -9.43
CA GLU A 112 9.33 -20.89 -9.06
C GLU A 112 10.49 -19.89 -9.09
N GLY A 113 11.57 -20.24 -8.43
CA GLY A 113 12.86 -19.53 -8.48
C GLY A 113 13.11 -18.55 -7.34
N LEU A 114 14.39 -18.27 -7.13
CA LEU A 114 14.90 -17.32 -6.15
C LEU A 114 15.29 -16.01 -6.83
N ASN A 115 14.54 -14.96 -6.53
CA ASN A 115 14.77 -13.62 -7.04
C ASN A 115 15.26 -12.67 -5.95
N ILE A 116 15.97 -11.62 -6.35
CA ILE A 116 16.45 -10.56 -5.46
C ILE A 116 15.94 -9.22 -5.95
N ALA A 117 15.44 -8.40 -5.01
CA ALA A 117 14.93 -7.07 -5.31
C ALA A 117 15.94 -6.26 -6.16
N LYS A 118 15.42 -5.59 -7.20
CA LYS A 118 16.25 -4.80 -8.13
C LYS A 118 16.95 -3.62 -7.43
N ASN A 119 16.40 -3.15 -6.32
CA ASN A 119 16.97 -2.03 -5.54
C ASN A 119 18.27 -2.42 -4.79
N ILE A 120 18.57 -3.72 -4.63
CA ILE A 120 19.90 -4.18 -4.16
C ILE A 120 20.83 -4.18 -5.36
N GLN A 121 21.60 -3.11 -5.52
CA GLN A 121 22.49 -2.93 -6.70
C GLN A 121 23.87 -3.55 -6.48
N ASP A 122 24.28 -3.79 -5.23
CA ASP A 122 25.53 -4.45 -4.89
C ASP A 122 25.50 -5.91 -5.34
N ASN A 123 26.31 -6.23 -6.34
CA ASN A 123 26.41 -7.56 -6.92
C ASN A 123 26.95 -8.60 -5.95
N GLU A 124 27.91 -8.25 -5.10
CA GLU A 124 28.46 -9.16 -4.09
C GLU A 124 27.38 -9.52 -3.07
N ARG A 125 26.63 -8.53 -2.59
CA ARG A 125 25.49 -8.77 -1.70
C ARG A 125 24.45 -9.66 -2.33
N ARG A 126 24.13 -9.47 -3.61
CA ARG A 126 23.20 -10.32 -4.35
C ARG A 126 23.64 -11.78 -4.40
N ILE A 127 24.92 -12.03 -4.65
CA ILE A 127 25.51 -13.37 -4.68
C ILE A 127 25.45 -13.99 -3.28
N GLN A 128 25.89 -13.25 -2.24
CA GLN A 128 25.84 -13.70 -0.85
C GLN A 128 24.42 -14.09 -0.41
N LEU A 129 23.40 -13.29 -0.77
CA LEU A 129 22.00 -13.59 -0.43
C LEU A 129 21.51 -14.87 -1.10
N LYS A 130 21.88 -15.12 -2.37
CA LYS A 130 21.53 -16.37 -3.06
C LYS A 130 22.18 -17.58 -2.39
N GLN A 131 23.49 -17.50 -2.13
CA GLN A 131 24.23 -18.56 -1.46
C GLN A 131 23.65 -18.86 -0.08
N LEU A 132 23.43 -17.82 0.74
CA LEU A 132 22.85 -17.94 2.06
C LEU A 132 21.52 -18.72 2.07
N VAL A 133 20.61 -18.39 1.14
CA VAL A 133 19.30 -19.04 1.05
C VAL A 133 19.44 -20.49 0.61
N VAL A 134 20.32 -20.80 -0.35
CA VAL A 134 20.54 -22.16 -0.85
C VAL A 134 21.19 -23.04 0.22
N GLU A 135 22.18 -22.52 0.94
CA GLU A 135 22.93 -23.26 1.97
C GLU A 135 22.07 -23.55 3.22
N GLU A 136 21.27 -22.57 3.67
CA GLU A 136 20.55 -22.65 4.94
C GLU A 136 19.13 -23.25 4.84
N LEU A 137 18.55 -23.26 3.66
CA LEU A 137 17.18 -23.76 3.43
C LEU A 137 17.19 -25.09 2.68
N ASN A 138 18.17 -25.96 2.79
CA ASN A 138 18.27 -27.30 2.22
C ASN A 138 17.29 -27.66 1.08
N HIS A 139 16.07 -27.15 1.14
CA HIS A 139 15.01 -27.27 0.14
C HIS A 139 14.13 -26.01 0.15
N ILE A 140 13.94 -25.41 -1.03
CA ILE A 140 13.07 -24.24 -1.23
C ILE A 140 11.81 -24.75 -1.96
N PRO A 141 10.70 -24.99 -1.24
CA PRO A 141 9.50 -25.60 -1.82
C PRO A 141 8.70 -24.63 -2.70
N TYR A 142 9.00 -23.33 -2.62
CA TYR A 142 8.28 -22.26 -3.30
C TYR A 142 9.23 -21.25 -3.92
N GLY A 143 8.74 -20.48 -4.88
CA GLY A 143 9.46 -19.30 -5.34
C GLY A 143 9.61 -18.26 -4.23
N MET A 144 10.69 -17.50 -4.27
CA MET A 144 11.03 -16.50 -3.26
C MET A 144 11.59 -15.23 -3.89
N ILE A 145 11.26 -14.10 -3.29
CA ILE A 145 11.85 -12.80 -3.64
C ILE A 145 12.46 -12.21 -2.37
N MET A 146 13.79 -12.08 -2.36
CA MET A 146 14.50 -11.37 -1.30
C MET A 146 14.26 -9.87 -1.45
N ARG A 147 13.74 -9.23 -0.39
CA ARG A 147 13.36 -7.81 -0.41
C ARG A 147 14.57 -6.90 -0.27
N SER A 148 14.39 -5.62 -0.58
CA SER A 148 15.45 -4.59 -0.45
C SER A 148 15.98 -4.44 0.99
N SER A 149 15.17 -4.74 1.99
CA SER A 149 15.56 -4.81 3.40
C SER A 149 16.72 -5.79 3.70
N CYS A 150 16.96 -6.77 2.82
CA CYS A 150 18.09 -7.68 2.95
C CYS A 150 19.46 -7.02 2.69
N ALA A 151 19.48 -5.79 2.18
CA ALA A 151 20.75 -5.12 1.84
C ALA A 151 21.68 -4.99 3.05
N SER A 152 21.13 -4.54 4.19
CA SER A 152 21.86 -4.27 5.44
C SER A 152 21.59 -5.29 6.56
N ALA A 153 20.68 -6.23 6.36
CA ALA A 153 20.22 -7.15 7.40
C ALA A 153 21.21 -8.27 7.74
N ASN A 154 21.12 -8.77 8.96
CA ASN A 154 21.91 -9.90 9.44
C ASN A 154 21.46 -11.22 8.82
N LYS A 155 22.39 -12.13 8.57
CA LYS A 155 22.13 -13.45 7.98
C LYS A 155 21.08 -14.24 8.78
N SER A 156 21.22 -14.27 10.12
CA SER A 156 20.34 -15.00 11.01
C SER A 156 18.90 -14.50 10.97
N GLU A 157 18.69 -13.19 10.91
CA GLU A 157 17.37 -12.58 10.81
C GLU A 157 16.70 -12.91 9.46
N ILE A 158 17.45 -12.82 8.37
CA ILE A 158 16.97 -13.17 7.04
C ILE A 158 16.49 -14.63 6.99
N ILE A 159 17.31 -15.56 7.49
CA ILE A 159 16.99 -16.99 7.45
C ILE A 159 15.83 -17.33 8.37
N SER A 160 15.77 -16.76 9.56
CA SER A 160 14.63 -16.92 10.46
C SER A 160 13.32 -16.45 9.80
N ASP A 161 13.35 -15.30 9.17
CA ASP A 161 12.17 -14.74 8.45
C ASP A 161 11.75 -15.61 7.26
N CYS A 162 12.73 -16.13 6.49
CA CYS A 162 12.46 -17.07 5.41
C CYS A 162 11.78 -18.34 5.91
N LYS A 163 12.33 -19.00 6.95
CA LYS A 163 11.76 -20.22 7.54
C LYS A 163 10.33 -19.98 8.05
N ASN A 164 10.10 -18.91 8.78
CA ASN A 164 8.80 -18.54 9.32
C ASN A 164 7.78 -18.27 8.20
N THR A 165 8.20 -17.58 7.15
CA THR A 165 7.30 -17.24 6.03
C THR A 165 6.96 -18.47 5.17
N ILE A 166 7.92 -19.39 4.97
CA ILE A 166 7.67 -20.67 4.31
C ILE A 166 6.69 -21.51 5.13
N MET A 167 6.90 -21.63 6.44
CA MET A 167 6.01 -22.36 7.33
C MET A 167 4.59 -21.78 7.33
N MET A 168 4.47 -20.45 7.33
CA MET A 168 3.18 -19.77 7.18
C MET A 168 2.49 -20.15 5.86
N ALA A 169 3.24 -20.13 4.75
CA ALA A 169 2.71 -20.51 3.44
C ALA A 169 2.24 -21.97 3.43
N GLN A 170 3.03 -22.88 3.98
CA GLN A 170 2.66 -24.32 4.10
C GLN A 170 1.38 -24.49 4.90
N ASN A 171 1.25 -23.84 6.07
CA ASN A 171 0.07 -23.94 6.94
C ASN A 171 -1.20 -23.38 6.29
N VAL A 172 -1.07 -22.38 5.42
CA VAL A 172 -2.21 -21.83 4.67
C VAL A 172 -2.59 -22.73 3.50
N LEU A 173 -1.60 -23.24 2.77
CA LEU A 173 -1.84 -24.07 1.58
C LEU A 173 -2.36 -25.48 1.96
N SER A 174 -1.96 -26.02 3.12
CA SER A 174 -2.48 -27.29 3.64
C SER A 174 -3.89 -27.18 4.26
N ALA A 175 -4.55 -26.03 4.13
CA ALA A 175 -5.86 -25.79 4.71
C ALA A 175 -7.03 -26.43 3.90
N GLU A 176 -6.79 -27.54 3.22
CA GLU A 176 -7.83 -28.24 2.43
C GLU A 176 -9.02 -28.67 3.31
N ASP A 177 -8.78 -29.06 4.54
CA ASP A 177 -9.82 -29.50 5.50
C ASP A 177 -10.46 -28.34 6.28
N LYS A 178 -9.97 -27.10 6.16
CA LYS A 178 -10.56 -25.96 6.87
C LYS A 178 -11.89 -25.55 6.25
N GLN A 179 -12.80 -25.08 7.11
CA GLN A 179 -14.08 -24.50 6.68
C GLN A 179 -13.87 -23.28 5.77
N MET A 180 -14.84 -22.99 4.92
CA MET A 180 -14.88 -21.75 4.14
C MET A 180 -14.85 -20.53 5.08
N GLY A 181 -14.20 -19.47 4.65
CA GLY A 181 -14.06 -18.22 5.41
C GLY A 181 -12.61 -17.74 5.50
N LEU A 182 -12.32 -16.94 6.50
CA LEU A 182 -10.99 -16.36 6.74
C LEU A 182 -9.99 -17.45 7.18
N ILE A 183 -8.96 -17.67 6.36
CA ILE A 183 -7.87 -18.62 6.65
C ILE A 183 -6.65 -17.92 7.27
N HIS A 184 -6.32 -16.74 6.76
CA HIS A 184 -5.19 -15.93 7.24
C HIS A 184 -5.54 -14.46 7.22
N ARG A 185 -5.35 -13.78 8.35
CA ARG A 185 -5.62 -12.34 8.50
C ARG A 185 -4.44 -11.51 7.97
N ALA A 186 -4.76 -10.40 7.32
CA ALA A 186 -3.76 -9.39 6.99
C ALA A 186 -3.02 -8.91 8.26
N PRO A 187 -1.75 -8.48 8.12
CA PRO A 187 -0.96 -8.01 9.27
C PRO A 187 -1.59 -6.80 9.93
N SER A 188 -1.46 -6.72 11.26
CA SER A 188 -1.88 -5.57 12.06
C SER A 188 -1.00 -4.34 11.79
N PRO A 189 -1.41 -3.13 12.21
CA PRO A 189 -0.61 -1.92 12.08
C PRO A 189 0.80 -2.02 12.65
N HIS A 190 0.96 -2.64 13.83
CA HIS A 190 2.27 -2.86 14.44
C HIS A 190 3.12 -3.84 13.62
N GLN A 191 2.53 -4.91 13.11
CA GLN A 191 3.21 -5.85 12.21
C GLN A 191 3.59 -5.19 10.88
N LEU A 192 2.71 -4.30 10.34
CA LEU A 192 3.01 -3.52 9.13
C LEU A 192 4.18 -2.56 9.36
N ALA A 193 4.21 -1.86 10.49
CA ALA A 193 5.31 -0.96 10.85
C ALA A 193 6.63 -1.72 10.92
N TRP A 194 6.67 -2.86 11.61
CA TRP A 194 7.85 -3.73 11.67
C TRP A 194 8.29 -4.21 10.28
N ARG A 195 7.35 -4.57 9.43
CA ARG A 195 7.62 -5.10 8.09
C ARG A 195 8.09 -4.07 7.09
N GLU A 196 7.54 -2.85 7.12
CA GLU A 196 7.75 -1.85 6.07
C GLU A 196 8.73 -0.74 6.47
N TRP A 197 8.86 -0.40 7.74
CA TRP A 197 9.75 0.66 8.21
C TRP A 197 11.07 0.05 8.70
N ILE A 198 12.02 -0.05 7.75
CA ILE A 198 13.30 -0.68 7.95
C ILE A 198 14.30 0.33 8.53
N ASP A 199 15.13 -0.13 9.48
CA ASP A 199 16.21 0.66 10.10
C ASP A 199 15.74 2.00 10.70
N ILE A 200 14.51 2.00 11.25
CA ILE A 200 13.94 3.14 11.91
C ILE A 200 13.82 2.84 13.41
N PRO A 201 14.33 3.72 14.30
CA PRO A 201 14.10 3.59 15.74
C PRO A 201 12.62 3.50 16.06
N VAL A 202 12.23 2.51 16.84
CA VAL A 202 10.86 2.34 17.32
C VAL A 202 10.79 2.92 18.72
N LEU A 203 10.02 3.98 18.90
CA LEU A 203 9.57 4.42 20.21
C LEU A 203 8.22 3.78 20.48
N ASP A 204 8.24 3.21 21.54
CA ASP A 204 7.41 2.61 22.50
C ASP A 204 5.97 2.18 22.16
N LYS A 205 5.74 1.11 22.81
CA LYS A 205 4.59 0.23 22.96
C LYS A 205 3.64 0.64 24.12
N THR A 206 3.88 1.77 24.77
CA THR A 206 2.99 2.29 25.81
C THR A 206 1.94 3.20 25.22
N SER A 207 0.68 3.08 25.67
CA SER A 207 -0.40 3.95 25.24
C SER A 207 -0.07 5.43 25.57
N GLY A 208 -0.37 6.34 24.63
CA GLY A 208 -0.15 7.78 24.81
C GLY A 208 1.01 8.35 23.98
N THR A 209 1.80 7.51 23.33
CA THR A 209 2.92 7.93 22.47
C THR A 209 2.50 8.87 21.34
N PHE A 210 1.28 8.70 20.80
CA PHE A 210 0.77 9.58 19.76
C PHE A 210 0.49 11.00 20.28
N ALA A 211 -0.07 11.12 21.49
CA ALA A 211 -0.30 12.42 22.12
C ALA A 211 1.04 13.12 22.43
N ASP A 212 2.00 12.39 22.99
CA ASP A 212 3.31 12.94 23.38
C ASP A 212 4.14 13.46 22.19
N HIS A 213 3.86 12.96 20.99
CA HIS A 213 4.58 13.33 19.78
C HIS A 213 3.76 14.12 18.75
N GLY A 214 2.58 14.62 19.12
CA GLY A 214 1.75 15.47 18.26
C GLY A 214 1.09 14.72 17.09
N VAL A 215 0.99 13.38 17.14
CA VAL A 215 0.38 12.59 16.06
C VAL A 215 -1.12 12.83 15.99
N LEU A 216 -1.78 13.06 17.12
CA LEU A 216 -3.23 13.28 17.16
C LEU A 216 -3.61 14.58 16.45
N GLU A 217 -2.81 15.62 16.57
CA GLU A 217 -2.97 16.89 15.87
C GLU A 217 -2.87 16.70 14.35
N PHE A 218 -1.85 15.96 13.88
CA PHE A 218 -1.75 15.60 12.47
C PHE A 218 -2.95 14.81 11.97
N ILE A 219 -3.46 13.87 12.78
CA ILE A 219 -4.67 13.10 12.45
C ILE A 219 -5.87 14.02 12.29
N ASP A 220 -6.02 15.02 13.17
CA ASP A 220 -7.11 16.00 13.08
C ASP A 220 -6.98 16.87 11.81
N GLU A 221 -5.78 17.30 11.47
CA GLU A 221 -5.53 18.03 10.23
C GLU A 221 -5.92 17.21 8.98
N LEU A 222 -5.69 15.88 9.00
CA LEU A 222 -6.06 15.01 7.89
C LEU A 222 -7.57 14.92 7.66
N LYS A 223 -8.41 15.24 8.65
CA LYS A 223 -9.88 15.29 8.51
C LYS A 223 -10.35 16.46 7.64
N HIS A 224 -9.53 17.50 7.52
CA HIS A 224 -9.81 18.65 6.66
C HIS A 224 -9.44 18.34 5.19
N SER A 225 -10.27 18.79 4.26
CA SER A 225 -9.99 18.67 2.82
C SER A 225 -8.82 19.57 2.39
N LYS A 226 -8.62 20.70 3.07
CA LYS A 226 -7.61 21.70 2.72
C LYS A 226 -6.22 21.29 3.22
N VAL A 227 -5.24 21.29 2.32
CA VAL A 227 -3.82 21.09 2.61
C VAL A 227 -3.09 22.40 2.33
N ILE A 228 -2.40 22.92 3.33
CA ILE A 228 -1.65 24.17 3.24
C ILE A 228 -0.24 23.87 2.74
N LEU A 229 0.22 24.65 1.77
CA LEU A 229 1.58 24.62 1.21
C LEU A 229 2.25 25.98 1.39
N ASN A 230 3.58 26.03 1.34
CA ASN A 230 4.32 27.30 1.40
C ASN A 230 3.95 28.26 0.27
N ASN A 231 3.54 27.76 -0.89
CA ASN A 231 3.26 28.54 -2.10
C ASN A 231 1.80 28.47 -2.55
N GLY A 232 0.87 28.14 -1.64
CA GLY A 232 -0.54 27.99 -1.95
C GLY A 232 -1.22 26.95 -1.06
N ASN A 233 -2.25 26.34 -1.58
CA ASN A 233 -2.96 25.25 -0.92
C ASN A 233 -3.60 24.36 -1.98
N TYR A 234 -4.08 23.21 -1.57
CA TYR A 234 -4.95 22.38 -2.41
C TYR A 234 -6.01 21.70 -1.57
N TYR A 235 -7.10 21.34 -2.19
CA TYR A 235 -8.19 20.59 -1.57
C TYR A 235 -8.16 19.16 -2.05
N ILE A 236 -8.46 18.20 -1.16
CA ILE A 236 -8.62 16.78 -1.47
C ILE A 236 -10.04 16.39 -1.10
N GLU A 237 -10.86 16.10 -2.10
CA GLU A 237 -12.27 15.80 -1.93
C GLU A 237 -12.60 14.43 -2.53
N PRO A 238 -12.78 13.40 -1.70
CA PRO A 238 -13.22 12.10 -2.18
C PRO A 238 -14.71 12.15 -2.52
N THR A 239 -15.01 11.95 -3.80
CA THR A 239 -16.38 11.81 -4.32
C THR A 239 -16.76 10.34 -4.45
N LYS A 240 -17.99 10.04 -4.93
CA LYS A 240 -18.39 8.66 -5.24
C LYS A 240 -17.64 8.06 -6.42
N ALA A 241 -17.20 8.85 -7.38
CA ALA A 241 -16.59 8.37 -8.61
C ALA A 241 -15.06 8.41 -8.59
N PHE A 242 -14.48 9.45 -8.04
CA PHE A 242 -13.04 9.71 -8.02
C PHE A 242 -12.66 10.62 -6.85
N VAL A 243 -11.37 10.80 -6.61
CA VAL A 243 -10.84 11.83 -5.71
C VAL A 243 -10.55 13.08 -6.53
N ALA A 244 -11.25 14.19 -6.22
CA ALA A 244 -11.00 15.48 -6.82
C ALA A 244 -9.93 16.23 -6.04
N ILE A 245 -9.02 16.89 -6.75
CA ILE A 245 -7.95 17.72 -6.19
C ILE A 245 -7.95 19.04 -6.90
N ASP A 246 -8.07 20.14 -6.16
CA ASP A 246 -8.08 21.50 -6.66
C ASP A 246 -6.90 22.27 -6.08
N VAL A 247 -6.02 22.80 -6.94
CA VAL A 247 -4.77 23.47 -6.54
C VAL A 247 -4.90 24.98 -6.69
N ASN A 248 -4.63 25.69 -5.60
CA ASN A 248 -4.78 27.13 -5.52
C ASN A 248 -3.48 27.82 -5.11
N THR A 249 -3.23 29.02 -5.68
CA THR A 249 -2.16 29.90 -5.25
C THR A 249 -2.57 30.71 -4.00
N ALA A 250 -1.61 31.26 -3.29
CA ALA A 250 -1.87 32.10 -2.09
C ALA A 250 -2.23 33.56 -2.46
N GLY A 251 -3.07 33.77 -3.49
CA GLY A 251 -3.52 35.09 -3.93
C GLY A 251 -2.70 35.73 -5.07
N ASP A 252 -1.54 35.17 -5.41
CA ASP A 252 -0.78 35.57 -6.59
C ASP A 252 -1.32 34.84 -7.84
N ILE A 253 -1.89 35.57 -8.78
CA ILE A 253 -2.52 35.02 -10.01
C ILE A 253 -1.52 34.81 -11.16
N SER A 254 -0.23 35.01 -10.94
CA SER A 254 0.80 34.84 -11.98
C SER A 254 0.98 33.33 -12.32
N PHE A 255 1.30 33.07 -13.59
CA PHE A 255 1.65 31.69 -14.02
C PHE A 255 2.85 31.11 -13.26
N ALA A 256 3.78 31.96 -12.83
CA ALA A 256 4.91 31.54 -12.02
C ALA A 256 4.49 31.07 -10.62
N ALA A 257 3.51 31.73 -10.00
CA ALA A 257 2.93 31.30 -8.73
C ALA A 257 2.17 29.98 -8.91
N GLY A 258 1.39 29.84 -9.98
CA GLY A 258 0.69 28.60 -10.33
C GLY A 258 1.65 27.44 -10.51
N LEU A 259 2.75 27.61 -11.23
CA LEU A 259 3.78 26.58 -11.38
C LEU A 259 4.38 26.18 -10.02
N LYS A 260 4.70 27.14 -9.14
CA LYS A 260 5.24 26.86 -7.79
C LYS A 260 4.25 26.06 -6.93
N ALA A 261 2.96 26.44 -6.93
CA ALA A 261 1.90 25.73 -6.20
C ALA A 261 1.75 24.30 -6.72
N ASN A 262 1.70 24.11 -8.04
CA ASN A 262 1.59 22.80 -8.68
C ASN A 262 2.80 21.90 -8.38
N LEU A 263 4.02 22.44 -8.34
CA LEU A 263 5.21 21.68 -7.99
C LEU A 263 5.25 21.29 -6.51
N ALA A 264 4.77 22.17 -5.63
CA ALA A 264 4.66 21.88 -4.20
C ALA A 264 3.62 20.77 -3.97
N MET A 265 2.43 20.88 -4.58
CA MET A 265 1.40 19.83 -4.56
C MET A 265 1.94 18.50 -5.11
N ALA A 266 2.62 18.52 -6.27
CA ALA A 266 3.12 17.30 -6.90
C ALA A 266 4.08 16.51 -6.00
N LYS A 267 4.84 17.18 -5.14
CA LYS A 267 5.75 16.54 -4.18
C LYS A 267 5.03 15.98 -2.96
N ASP A 268 4.00 16.66 -2.47
CA ASP A 268 3.28 16.29 -1.24
C ASP A 268 2.10 15.34 -1.47
N LEU A 269 1.43 15.40 -2.62
CA LEU A 269 0.22 14.66 -2.92
C LEU A 269 0.30 13.15 -2.64
N PRO A 270 1.36 12.41 -3.02
CA PRO A 270 1.44 10.97 -2.72
C PRO A 270 1.38 10.69 -1.21
N ARG A 271 2.02 11.51 -0.38
CA ARG A 271 1.99 11.43 1.09
C ARG A 271 0.57 11.66 1.61
N GLN A 272 -0.10 12.71 1.16
CA GLN A 272 -1.45 13.05 1.60
C GLN A 272 -2.50 11.98 1.24
N LEU A 273 -2.39 11.41 0.03
CA LEU A 273 -3.24 10.31 -0.40
C LEU A 273 -2.99 9.06 0.44
N ARG A 274 -1.74 8.75 0.79
CA ARG A 274 -1.37 7.61 1.62
C ARG A 274 -1.87 7.77 3.04
N LEU A 275 -1.68 8.94 3.66
CA LEU A 275 -2.13 9.24 5.02
C LEU A 275 -3.65 9.15 5.16
N ARG A 276 -4.41 9.54 4.14
CA ARG A 276 -5.89 9.45 4.12
C ARG A 276 -6.42 8.10 3.65
N GLY A 277 -5.56 7.19 3.18
CA GLY A 277 -5.97 5.91 2.62
C GLY A 277 -6.76 6.04 1.31
N LEU A 278 -6.52 7.08 0.54
CA LEU A 278 -7.23 7.36 -0.70
C LEU A 278 -6.59 6.64 -1.89
N GLY A 279 -7.44 6.07 -2.75
CA GLY A 279 -7.03 5.38 -3.98
C GLY A 279 -8.16 5.32 -5.00
N GLY A 280 -7.90 4.70 -6.14
CA GLY A 280 -8.80 4.64 -7.28
C GLY A 280 -8.46 5.68 -8.33
N GLN A 281 -9.47 6.22 -8.99
CA GLN A 281 -9.32 7.31 -9.94
C GLN A 281 -9.12 8.63 -9.19
N ILE A 282 -8.15 9.43 -9.62
CA ILE A 282 -7.84 10.73 -9.03
C ILE A 282 -7.71 11.74 -10.16
N VAL A 283 -8.37 12.87 -10.02
CA VAL A 283 -8.33 13.97 -10.98
C VAL A 283 -7.80 15.20 -10.26
N VAL A 284 -6.78 15.82 -10.83
CA VAL A 284 -6.18 17.05 -10.30
C VAL A 284 -6.46 18.20 -11.25
N ASP A 285 -7.05 19.26 -10.71
CA ASP A 285 -7.18 20.55 -11.38
C ASP A 285 -5.99 21.44 -10.94
N PRO A 286 -4.97 21.62 -11.78
CA PRO A 286 -3.80 22.38 -11.41
C PRO A 286 -4.06 23.88 -11.46
N ALA A 287 -3.41 24.65 -10.59
CA ALA A 287 -3.40 26.10 -10.66
C ALA A 287 -2.93 26.59 -12.06
N PRO A 288 -3.44 27.72 -12.56
CA PRO A 288 -3.09 28.24 -13.89
C PRO A 288 -1.59 28.35 -14.09
N MET A 289 -1.08 27.78 -15.20
CA MET A 289 0.34 27.80 -15.58
C MET A 289 0.50 27.81 -17.10
N LEU A 290 1.69 28.13 -17.61
CA LEU A 290 1.98 28.03 -19.02
C LEU A 290 1.93 26.58 -19.50
N ARG A 291 1.41 26.34 -20.70
CA ARG A 291 1.32 24.99 -21.27
C ARG A 291 2.66 24.26 -21.37
N GLN A 292 3.73 25.01 -21.65
CA GLN A 292 5.10 24.46 -21.68
C GLN A 292 5.57 23.94 -20.34
N ASP A 293 5.06 24.47 -19.21
CA ASP A 293 5.47 24.09 -17.85
C ASP A 293 4.79 22.79 -17.38
N ARG A 294 3.74 22.32 -18.07
CA ARG A 294 3.06 21.05 -17.75
C ARG A 294 4.02 19.88 -17.62
N LYS A 295 5.03 19.81 -18.49
CA LYS A 295 6.03 18.72 -18.46
C LYS A 295 6.89 18.75 -17.20
N ILE A 296 7.14 19.93 -16.64
CA ILE A 296 7.91 20.09 -15.39
C ILE A 296 7.09 19.52 -14.22
N VAL A 297 5.80 19.87 -14.13
CA VAL A 297 4.88 19.35 -13.11
C VAL A 297 4.70 17.83 -13.26
N GLU A 298 4.51 17.34 -14.48
CA GLU A 298 4.41 15.89 -14.77
C GLU A 298 5.64 15.12 -14.28
N ASN A 299 6.83 15.61 -14.58
CA ASN A 299 8.08 14.97 -14.17
C ASN A 299 8.24 14.97 -12.63
N ALA A 300 7.91 16.09 -11.98
CA ALA A 300 7.93 16.21 -10.52
C ALA A 300 6.96 15.22 -9.87
N LEU A 301 5.74 15.15 -10.38
CA LEU A 301 4.71 14.22 -9.87
C LEU A 301 5.12 12.77 -10.09
N LYS A 302 5.54 12.38 -11.29
CA LYS A 302 6.03 11.03 -11.59
C LYS A 302 7.19 10.63 -10.66
N SER A 303 8.14 11.55 -10.43
CA SER A 303 9.25 11.31 -9.50
C SER A 303 8.78 11.07 -8.05
N ALA A 304 7.76 11.80 -7.60
CA ALA A 304 7.20 11.63 -6.27
C ALA A 304 6.39 10.32 -6.15
N LEU A 305 5.63 9.96 -7.19
CA LEU A 305 4.86 8.72 -7.26
C LEU A 305 5.74 7.46 -7.23
N VAL A 306 6.89 7.48 -7.91
CA VAL A 306 7.86 6.35 -7.90
C VAL A 306 8.45 6.12 -6.51
N LYS A 307 8.57 7.16 -5.69
CA LYS A 307 9.09 7.07 -4.31
C LYS A 307 8.02 6.63 -3.31
N ASP A 308 6.76 6.71 -3.69
CA ASP A 308 5.65 6.32 -2.81
C ASP A 308 5.55 4.80 -2.66
N THR A 309 5.10 4.34 -1.49
CA THR A 309 4.90 2.91 -1.19
C THR A 309 3.62 2.34 -1.81
N VAL A 310 2.72 3.20 -2.28
CA VAL A 310 1.46 2.81 -2.92
C VAL A 310 1.54 3.07 -4.41
N GLU A 311 1.41 2.01 -5.20
CA GLU A 311 1.46 2.08 -6.66
C GLU A 311 0.44 3.07 -7.21
N THR A 312 0.94 4.02 -7.99
CA THR A 312 0.13 5.06 -8.63
C THR A 312 0.65 5.33 -10.03
N ASN A 313 -0.23 5.16 -11.01
CA ASN A 313 0.06 5.39 -12.42
C ASN A 313 -0.38 6.80 -12.82
N PHE A 314 0.52 7.57 -13.42
CA PHE A 314 0.18 8.79 -14.14
C PHE A 314 -0.44 8.42 -15.49
N VAL A 315 -1.75 8.65 -15.65
CA VAL A 315 -2.49 8.28 -16.87
C VAL A 315 -2.24 9.31 -17.97
N GLY A 316 -2.37 10.58 -17.65
CA GLY A 316 -2.16 11.65 -18.64
C GLY A 316 -2.79 12.99 -18.26
N TRP A 317 -2.84 13.87 -19.27
CA TRP A 317 -3.54 15.14 -19.22
C TRP A 317 -4.84 15.04 -20.02
N THR A 318 -5.94 15.51 -19.47
CA THR A 318 -7.20 15.61 -20.21
C THR A 318 -7.15 16.77 -21.22
N ALA A 319 -8.12 16.80 -22.14
CA ALA A 319 -8.31 17.92 -23.07
C ALA A 319 -8.58 19.23 -22.32
N MET A 320 -9.21 19.17 -21.14
CA MET A 320 -9.47 20.33 -20.28
C MET A 320 -8.25 20.80 -19.49
N GLY A 321 -7.13 20.05 -19.50
CA GLY A 321 -5.92 20.39 -18.76
C GLY A 321 -5.86 19.84 -17.35
N LEU A 322 -6.70 18.88 -17.00
CA LEU A 322 -6.64 18.16 -15.74
C LEU A 322 -5.61 17.03 -15.80
N ILE A 323 -5.06 16.65 -14.66
CA ILE A 323 -4.18 15.48 -14.54
C ILE A 323 -5.00 14.27 -14.07
N GLU A 324 -4.83 13.14 -14.71
CA GLU A 324 -5.46 11.86 -14.33
C GLU A 324 -4.44 10.91 -13.74
N LEU A 325 -4.77 10.33 -12.55
CA LEU A 325 -3.99 9.31 -11.88
C LEU A 325 -4.86 8.09 -11.59
N GLN A 326 -4.22 6.91 -11.58
CA GLN A 326 -4.83 5.65 -11.14
C GLN A 326 -4.01 5.08 -9.99
N ARG A 327 -4.58 5.03 -8.78
CA ARG A 327 -3.90 4.61 -7.54
C ARG A 327 -4.51 3.33 -6.98
N ALA A 328 -3.64 2.41 -6.55
CA ALA A 328 -4.05 1.17 -5.89
C ALA A 328 -4.79 1.45 -4.56
N ARG A 329 -5.90 0.72 -4.30
CA ARG A 329 -6.65 0.80 -3.03
C ARG A 329 -6.13 -0.24 -2.04
N VAL A 330 -4.93 -0.03 -1.54
CA VAL A 330 -4.25 -0.96 -0.61
C VAL A 330 -4.15 -0.43 0.82
N ARG A 331 -4.63 0.78 1.07
CA ARG A 331 -4.72 1.39 2.41
C ARG A 331 -6.19 1.55 2.80
N PRO A 332 -6.55 1.32 4.07
CA PRO A 332 -7.91 1.59 4.52
C PRO A 332 -8.19 3.09 4.49
N ASN A 333 -9.36 3.47 3.99
CA ASN A 333 -9.85 4.84 4.18
C ASN A 333 -10.43 4.96 5.59
N TRP A 334 -9.57 5.21 6.56
CA TRP A 334 -9.92 5.24 7.97
C TRP A 334 -10.63 6.52 8.40
N LEU A 335 -10.56 7.60 7.59
CA LEU A 335 -11.27 8.87 7.85
C LEU A 335 -12.76 8.79 7.58
N MET A 336 -13.22 7.80 6.83
CA MET A 336 -14.63 7.64 6.44
C MET A 336 -15.33 6.50 7.21
N ARG A 337 -14.74 6.04 8.30
CA ARG A 337 -15.31 4.99 9.15
C ARG A 337 -16.22 5.56 10.22
#